data_63a2d19cf69e242c58a5667fe568e97d
#
_entry.id   63a2d19cf69e242c58a5667fe568e97d
#
_cell.length_a   1.000
_cell.length_b   1.000
_cell.length_c   1.000
_cell.angle_alpha   90.00
_cell.angle_beta   90.00
_cell.angle_gamma   90.00
#
_symmetry.space_group_name_H-M   'P 1'
#
loop_
_entity.id
_entity.type
_entity.pdbx_description
1 polymer ?
#
loop_
_entity_poly.entity_id
_entity_poly.type
_entity_poly.pdbx_seq_one_letter_code
_entity_poly.pdbx_strand_id
1 'polypeptide(L)'
;MGGQLPEVTVTYEIYGRLNEARDNAILICHALSGDSHVARHDSEDDPGWWDIAVGPGKAIDTNRYFVICPNALGGCRGTTGPNDRNPVTGKRYGADFPTITAADMVETQRRLIDHLGISRLLAAIGGSMGGHQVLTWAIRHPERLAGAVALASSARLTTQALAFDVVGRNAIRRDANYKSGQYIDKDTVPAAGLAMARMLGHITYLSPESMRDKFEADRLQPREFATEFEKKFSIGSYLAYQGDKFVERFDANSYIKLSLAMDLFDIGKTTEQLSANLARSQCRWLIISFSSDWLFPPEQSQQMTNALIALGKPVSYCNVASKCGHDAFLLPDDLPVYGELLRAFLNTAHGREPLGPEDDDLYIHAPTSIFGALRSPRLDYDQIVSLIQPDRSVLDLGCGRGSLLVKLRANGNKTITGIELNEEDVLSCLQRGLDVVQADLNSGLDPYPDAYFDYIVLSHTLQAVRDVERLIGDMLRVGRKSIVSFPNFAYHKLRTMLTEQGRSPVSAGLLRHAWYNTPNIRFFTIADFEEFCRERQIRIHKRIALDTEEGSVITENANSRADMAIFVISR
;
A
#
# COMPACT_ATOMS: atom_id res chain seq x y z
N MET A 1 -2.04 14.58 -30.13
CA MET A 1 -0.61 14.47 -29.82
C MET A 1 -0.12 13.23 -30.54
N GLY A 2 0.95 13.29 -31.28
CA GLY A 2 1.48 12.16 -32.01
C GLY A 2 2.89 12.46 -32.47
N GLY A 3 3.70 11.43 -32.65
CA GLY A 3 5.06 11.51 -33.14
C GLY A 3 5.55 10.09 -33.40
N GLN A 4 6.67 9.98 -34.10
CA GLN A 4 7.32 8.69 -34.36
C GLN A 4 8.78 8.79 -33.97
N LEU A 5 9.28 7.76 -33.30
CA LEU A 5 10.69 7.54 -33.09
C LEU A 5 11.11 6.44 -34.07
N PRO A 6 11.99 6.74 -35.04
CA PRO A 6 12.44 5.76 -36.04
C PRO A 6 13.13 4.56 -35.40
N GLU A 7 13.85 4.82 -34.31
CA GLU A 7 14.60 3.84 -33.55
C GLU A 7 14.53 4.18 -32.07
N VAL A 8 14.50 3.17 -31.21
CA VAL A 8 14.53 3.32 -29.75
C VAL A 8 15.57 2.36 -29.18
N THR A 9 16.57 2.93 -28.52
CA THR A 9 17.50 2.19 -27.67
C THR A 9 16.96 2.18 -26.25
N VAL A 10 17.04 1.03 -25.58
CA VAL A 10 16.66 0.90 -24.17
C VAL A 10 17.87 0.44 -23.36
N THR A 11 18.32 1.30 -22.46
CA THR A 11 19.33 0.94 -21.45
C THR A 11 18.63 0.31 -20.26
N TYR A 12 19.15 -0.80 -19.77
CA TYR A 12 18.61 -1.49 -18.61
C TYR A 12 19.73 -2.18 -17.83
N GLU A 13 19.45 -2.44 -16.57
CA GLU A 13 20.31 -3.25 -15.70
C GLU A 13 19.52 -4.46 -15.17
N ILE A 14 20.26 -5.52 -14.86
CA ILE A 14 19.71 -6.77 -14.36
C ILE A 14 20.45 -7.22 -13.11
N TYR A 15 19.73 -7.80 -12.16
CA TYR A 15 20.29 -8.31 -10.91
C TYR A 15 19.74 -9.72 -10.63
N GLY A 16 20.54 -10.56 -10.05
CA GLY A 16 20.16 -11.95 -9.78
C GLY A 16 20.17 -12.82 -11.04
N ARG A 17 19.46 -13.94 -11.00
CA ARG A 17 19.42 -14.93 -12.08
C ARG A 17 18.01 -15.35 -12.43
N LEU A 18 17.71 -15.39 -13.72
CA LEU A 18 16.48 -15.97 -14.23
C LEU A 18 16.52 -17.50 -14.04
N ASN A 19 15.52 -18.05 -13.36
CA ASN A 19 15.41 -19.48 -13.13
C ASN A 19 14.99 -20.23 -14.42
N GLU A 20 15.10 -21.57 -14.41
CA GLU A 20 14.76 -22.41 -15.58
C GLU A 20 13.28 -22.28 -15.98
N ALA A 21 12.38 -22.13 -15.01
CA ALA A 21 10.94 -21.93 -15.23
C ALA A 21 10.62 -20.53 -15.79
N ARG A 22 11.54 -19.57 -15.69
CA ARG A 22 11.39 -18.18 -16.12
C ARG A 22 10.21 -17.46 -15.45
N ASP A 23 9.90 -17.80 -14.21
CA ASP A 23 8.75 -17.31 -13.44
C ASP A 23 9.13 -16.42 -12.25
N ASN A 24 10.44 -16.14 -12.05
CA ASN A 24 10.96 -15.31 -10.97
C ASN A 24 11.37 -13.87 -11.41
N ALA A 25 10.90 -13.41 -12.57
CA ALA A 25 11.29 -12.12 -13.11
C ALA A 25 10.45 -10.97 -12.52
N ILE A 26 11.13 -9.94 -12.01
CA ILE A 26 10.53 -8.71 -11.46
C ILE A 26 10.98 -7.52 -12.30
N LEU A 27 10.03 -6.69 -12.72
CA LEU A 27 10.28 -5.43 -13.38
C LEU A 27 10.21 -4.28 -12.37
N ILE A 28 11.27 -3.49 -12.24
CA ILE A 28 11.28 -2.25 -11.46
C ILE A 28 11.05 -1.07 -12.39
N CYS A 29 10.02 -0.28 -12.10
CA CYS A 29 9.70 0.96 -12.81
C CYS A 29 10.15 2.14 -11.95
N HIS A 30 11.16 2.89 -12.41
CA HIS A 30 11.72 4.00 -11.63
C HIS A 30 10.82 5.25 -11.64
N ALA A 31 10.99 6.10 -10.62
CA ALA A 31 10.36 7.41 -10.49
C ALA A 31 10.99 8.45 -11.44
N LEU A 32 10.43 9.67 -11.46
CA LEU A 32 10.84 10.77 -12.37
C LEU A 32 12.35 10.97 -12.49
N SER A 33 13.07 10.94 -11.39
CA SER A 33 14.51 11.23 -11.32
C SER A 33 15.38 9.98 -11.15
N GLY A 34 14.82 8.78 -11.25
CA GLY A 34 15.54 7.51 -11.26
C GLY A 34 16.12 7.18 -12.64
N ASP A 35 16.79 6.05 -12.70
CA ASP A 35 17.36 5.47 -13.92
C ASP A 35 17.44 3.93 -13.80
N SER A 36 18.17 3.25 -14.69
CA SER A 36 18.31 1.79 -14.66
C SER A 36 19.13 1.27 -13.47
N HIS A 37 19.98 2.11 -12.87
CA HIS A 37 20.87 1.73 -11.78
C HIS A 37 20.11 1.69 -10.43
N VAL A 38 19.33 0.64 -10.22
CA VAL A 38 18.45 0.51 -9.04
C VAL A 38 19.21 0.09 -7.78
N ALA A 39 20.28 -0.68 -7.92
CA ALA A 39 21.11 -1.17 -6.82
C ALA A 39 22.56 -1.36 -7.30
N ARG A 40 23.49 -1.50 -6.37
CA ARG A 40 24.88 -1.84 -6.70
C ARG A 40 25.00 -3.30 -7.17
N HIS A 41 25.93 -3.54 -8.10
CA HIS A 41 26.28 -4.88 -8.54
C HIS A 41 27.28 -5.57 -7.59
N ASP A 42 28.18 -4.80 -7.01
CA ASP A 42 29.19 -5.25 -6.04
C ASP A 42 29.57 -4.15 -5.03
N SER A 43 30.59 -4.39 -4.20
CA SER A 43 31.03 -3.43 -3.18
C SER A 43 31.71 -2.17 -3.70
N GLU A 44 32.24 -2.22 -4.92
CA GLU A 44 32.97 -1.10 -5.55
C GLU A 44 32.04 -0.22 -6.39
N ASP A 45 30.81 -0.68 -6.65
CA ASP A 45 29.82 0.04 -7.45
C ASP A 45 29.11 1.12 -6.62
N ASP A 46 28.68 2.20 -7.28
CA ASP A 46 27.88 3.24 -6.65
C ASP A 46 26.54 2.67 -6.15
N PRO A 47 25.99 3.16 -5.03
CA PRO A 47 24.67 2.72 -4.60
C PRO A 47 23.61 3.22 -5.59
N GLY A 48 22.78 2.28 -6.07
CA GLY A 48 21.62 2.61 -6.88
C GLY A 48 20.57 3.39 -6.10
N TRP A 49 19.60 3.95 -6.82
CA TRP A 49 18.58 4.81 -6.23
C TRP A 49 17.65 4.06 -5.24
N TRP A 50 17.58 2.74 -5.29
CA TRP A 50 16.81 1.89 -4.38
C TRP A 50 17.63 0.74 -3.79
N ASP A 51 18.93 0.96 -3.66
CA ASP A 51 19.87 -0.01 -3.11
C ASP A 51 19.43 -0.52 -1.72
N ILE A 52 18.69 0.29 -0.95
CA ILE A 52 18.16 -0.12 0.35
C ILE A 52 17.16 -1.29 0.25
N ALA A 53 16.40 -1.40 -0.83
CA ALA A 53 15.33 -2.38 -1.02
C ALA A 53 15.72 -3.55 -1.93
N VAL A 54 16.65 -3.36 -2.88
CA VAL A 54 17.05 -4.34 -3.90
C VAL A 54 18.45 -4.86 -3.60
N GLY A 55 18.63 -6.17 -3.60
CA GLY A 55 19.94 -6.82 -3.38
C GLY A 55 19.84 -8.15 -2.66
N PRO A 56 20.96 -8.84 -2.43
CA PRO A 56 21.00 -10.11 -1.73
C PRO A 56 20.42 -10.00 -0.30
N GLY A 57 19.39 -10.78 0.00
CA GLY A 57 18.73 -10.81 1.32
C GLY A 57 17.85 -9.60 1.65
N LYS A 58 17.77 -8.59 0.75
CA LYS A 58 16.93 -7.39 0.94
C LYS A 58 15.44 -7.68 0.66
N ALA A 59 14.58 -6.67 0.72
CA ALA A 59 13.15 -6.80 0.48
C ALA A 59 12.84 -7.46 -0.88
N ILE A 60 13.55 -7.02 -1.93
CA ILE A 60 13.57 -7.63 -3.26
C ILE A 60 14.90 -8.39 -3.39
N ASP A 61 14.87 -9.65 -2.96
CA ASP A 61 16.05 -10.48 -2.79
C ASP A 61 16.57 -11.01 -4.14
N THR A 62 17.71 -10.49 -4.59
CA THR A 62 18.35 -10.88 -5.86
C THR A 62 18.98 -12.28 -5.83
N ASN A 63 19.10 -12.94 -4.67
CA ASN A 63 19.41 -14.37 -4.61
C ASN A 63 18.25 -15.23 -5.14
N ARG A 64 17.04 -14.69 -5.19
CA ARG A 64 15.80 -15.40 -5.51
C ARG A 64 15.15 -14.92 -6.79
N TYR A 65 15.19 -13.62 -7.01
CA TYR A 65 14.49 -12.96 -8.09
C TYR A 65 15.46 -12.45 -9.15
N PHE A 66 15.02 -12.51 -10.40
CA PHE A 66 15.67 -11.87 -11.53
C PHE A 66 15.05 -10.49 -11.69
N VAL A 67 15.76 -9.45 -11.26
CA VAL A 67 15.28 -8.07 -11.25
C VAL A 67 15.77 -7.36 -12.50
N ILE A 68 14.86 -6.67 -13.19
CA ILE A 68 15.11 -5.91 -14.40
C ILE A 68 14.69 -4.46 -14.13
N CYS A 69 15.58 -3.51 -14.33
CA CYS A 69 15.30 -2.08 -14.24
C CYS A 69 15.67 -1.38 -15.55
N PRO A 70 14.74 -1.12 -16.46
CA PRO A 70 14.97 -0.31 -17.65
C PRO A 70 14.92 1.18 -17.32
N ASN A 71 15.78 1.97 -17.94
CA ASN A 71 15.65 3.41 -17.94
C ASN A 71 14.47 3.84 -18.83
N ALA A 72 13.63 4.76 -18.34
CA ALA A 72 12.40 5.18 -19.01
C ALA A 72 12.68 5.88 -20.35
N LEU A 73 11.82 5.61 -21.34
CA LEU A 73 11.81 6.35 -22.60
C LEU A 73 11.67 7.87 -22.31
N GLY A 74 12.48 8.68 -22.96
CA GLY A 74 12.51 10.12 -22.74
C GLY A 74 13.41 10.57 -21.59
N GLY A 75 14.02 9.62 -20.86
CA GLY A 75 15.06 9.89 -19.85
C GLY A 75 16.39 10.34 -20.45
N CYS A 76 17.40 10.54 -19.60
CA CYS A 76 18.72 11.05 -20.02
C CYS A 76 19.89 10.12 -19.65
N ARG A 77 19.60 8.84 -19.37
CA ARG A 77 20.59 7.84 -18.93
C ARG A 77 20.67 6.65 -19.89
N GLY A 78 20.82 6.94 -21.20
CA GLY A 78 21.11 5.94 -22.24
C GLY A 78 19.91 5.38 -22.97
N THR A 79 18.70 5.39 -22.41
CA THR A 79 17.48 5.13 -23.19
C THR A 79 17.13 6.36 -24.02
N THR A 80 16.69 6.13 -25.27
CA THR A 80 16.37 7.19 -26.23
C THR A 80 15.54 8.31 -25.59
N GLY A 81 16.07 9.52 -25.65
CA GLY A 81 15.51 10.71 -25.05
C GLY A 81 15.80 11.99 -25.85
N PRO A 82 15.45 13.16 -25.31
CA PRO A 82 15.66 14.45 -25.99
C PRO A 82 17.11 14.73 -26.39
N ASN A 83 18.08 14.19 -25.65
CA ASN A 83 19.52 14.41 -25.91
C ASN A 83 20.05 13.56 -27.04
N ASP A 84 19.33 12.56 -27.51
CA ASP A 84 19.80 11.69 -28.57
C ASP A 84 19.64 12.33 -29.94
N ARG A 85 20.37 11.80 -30.91
CA ARG A 85 20.29 12.22 -32.29
C ARG A 85 19.16 11.46 -33.01
N ASN A 86 18.33 12.19 -33.72
CA ASN A 86 17.37 11.60 -34.63
C ASN A 86 18.15 10.97 -35.81
N PRO A 87 18.08 9.65 -36.02
CA PRO A 87 18.86 8.98 -37.05
C PRO A 87 18.50 9.40 -38.48
N VAL A 88 17.30 9.96 -38.69
CA VAL A 88 16.85 10.45 -40.00
C VAL A 88 17.41 11.82 -40.32
N THR A 89 17.47 12.71 -39.32
CA THR A 89 17.92 14.12 -39.55
C THR A 89 19.35 14.36 -39.15
N GLY A 90 19.96 13.47 -38.36
CA GLY A 90 21.30 13.64 -37.77
C GLY A 90 21.37 14.70 -36.64
N LYS A 91 20.28 15.45 -36.40
CA LYS A 91 20.20 16.48 -35.34
C LYS A 91 19.70 15.88 -34.03
N ARG A 92 20.05 16.51 -32.91
CA ARG A 92 19.45 16.14 -31.61
C ARG A 92 17.95 16.43 -31.62
N TYR A 93 17.18 15.60 -30.91
CA TYR A 93 15.75 15.84 -30.81
C TYR A 93 15.47 17.14 -30.04
N GLY A 94 16.12 17.36 -28.91
CA GLY A 94 15.87 18.52 -28.04
C GLY A 94 14.39 18.67 -27.70
N ALA A 95 13.84 19.88 -27.88
CA ALA A 95 12.42 20.15 -27.66
C ALA A 95 11.50 19.38 -28.62
N ASP A 96 12.00 19.01 -29.82
CA ASP A 96 11.23 18.29 -30.85
C ASP A 96 11.05 16.80 -30.54
N PHE A 97 11.67 16.29 -29.46
CA PHE A 97 11.37 14.94 -28.99
C PHE A 97 9.87 14.75 -28.79
N PRO A 98 9.26 13.67 -29.30
CA PRO A 98 7.82 13.48 -29.19
C PRO A 98 7.30 13.57 -27.77
N THR A 99 6.04 13.97 -27.61
CA THR A 99 5.35 13.81 -26.32
C THR A 99 5.12 12.34 -26.09
N ILE A 100 5.63 11.84 -24.97
CA ILE A 100 5.52 10.46 -24.53
C ILE A 100 4.51 10.33 -23.40
N THR A 101 4.03 9.12 -23.18
CA THR A 101 3.08 8.75 -22.12
C THR A 101 3.60 7.53 -21.35
N ALA A 102 2.99 7.21 -20.21
CA ALA A 102 3.27 5.97 -19.49
C ALA A 102 3.06 4.73 -20.37
N ALA A 103 2.12 4.81 -21.33
CA ALA A 103 1.86 3.73 -22.28
C ALA A 103 3.04 3.49 -23.25
N ASP A 104 3.71 4.55 -23.70
CA ASP A 104 4.90 4.43 -24.54
C ASP A 104 6.10 3.86 -23.76
N MET A 105 6.26 4.27 -22.51
CA MET A 105 7.27 3.68 -21.60
C MET A 105 7.04 2.19 -21.42
N VAL A 106 5.81 1.79 -21.13
CA VAL A 106 5.45 0.38 -20.93
C VAL A 106 5.63 -0.44 -22.21
N GLU A 107 5.34 0.12 -23.38
CA GLU A 107 5.55 -0.60 -24.64
C GLU A 107 7.05 -0.87 -24.91
N THR A 108 7.94 0.06 -24.58
CA THR A 108 9.38 -0.20 -24.65
C THR A 108 9.84 -1.27 -23.67
N GLN A 109 9.32 -1.25 -22.45
CA GLN A 109 9.58 -2.27 -21.44
C GLN A 109 9.06 -3.64 -21.89
N ARG A 110 7.86 -3.72 -22.45
CA ARG A 110 7.29 -4.97 -22.97
C ARG A 110 8.20 -5.60 -24.02
N ARG A 111 8.70 -4.80 -24.96
CA ARG A 111 9.64 -5.27 -25.99
C ARG A 111 10.96 -5.76 -25.39
N LEU A 112 11.47 -5.11 -24.33
CA LEU A 112 12.62 -5.59 -23.59
C LEU A 112 12.33 -6.94 -22.94
N ILE A 113 11.19 -7.10 -22.28
CA ILE A 113 10.78 -8.36 -21.64
C ILE A 113 10.65 -9.49 -22.67
N ASP A 114 10.11 -9.19 -23.86
CA ASP A 114 10.08 -10.15 -24.98
C ASP A 114 11.48 -10.53 -25.46
N HIS A 115 12.39 -9.56 -25.60
CA HIS A 115 13.79 -9.79 -25.98
C HIS A 115 14.52 -10.70 -24.96
N LEU A 116 14.25 -10.54 -23.69
CA LEU A 116 14.79 -11.40 -22.62
C LEU A 116 14.11 -12.78 -22.57
N GLY A 117 13.12 -13.03 -23.43
CA GLY A 117 12.40 -14.29 -23.51
C GLY A 117 11.52 -14.59 -22.30
N ILE A 118 11.02 -13.56 -21.62
CA ILE A 118 10.16 -13.69 -20.45
C ILE A 118 8.70 -13.56 -20.89
N SER A 119 7.92 -14.61 -20.74
CA SER A 119 6.53 -14.66 -21.16
C SER A 119 5.61 -13.95 -20.16
N ARG A 120 5.93 -14.00 -18.86
CA ARG A 120 5.14 -13.41 -17.77
C ARG A 120 6.05 -12.94 -16.64
N LEU A 121 5.82 -11.73 -16.17
CA LEU A 121 6.49 -11.17 -15.00
C LEU A 121 5.83 -11.71 -13.72
N LEU A 122 6.66 -12.07 -12.73
CA LEU A 122 6.19 -12.35 -11.38
C LEU A 122 5.56 -11.10 -10.77
N ALA A 123 6.23 -9.95 -10.91
CA ALA A 123 5.71 -8.67 -10.46
C ALA A 123 6.26 -7.51 -11.29
N ALA A 124 5.47 -6.43 -11.40
CA ALA A 124 5.94 -5.10 -11.71
C ALA A 124 5.81 -4.22 -10.45
N ILE A 125 6.88 -3.50 -10.11
CA ILE A 125 6.97 -2.71 -8.87
C ILE A 125 7.41 -1.31 -9.22
N GLY A 126 6.73 -0.28 -8.70
CA GLY A 126 7.13 1.09 -8.92
C GLY A 126 6.47 2.09 -7.97
N GLY A 127 7.25 3.11 -7.60
CA GLY A 127 6.78 4.24 -6.81
C GLY A 127 6.56 5.48 -7.67
N SER A 128 5.61 6.35 -7.28
CA SER A 128 5.37 7.62 -7.97
C SER A 128 5.07 7.43 -9.46
N MET A 129 5.81 8.05 -10.37
CA MET A 129 5.74 7.80 -11.83
C MET A 129 5.93 6.32 -12.18
N GLY A 130 6.74 5.58 -11.41
CA GLY A 130 6.89 4.13 -11.58
C GLY A 130 5.59 3.39 -11.34
N GLY A 131 4.77 3.83 -10.38
CA GLY A 131 3.44 3.29 -10.15
C GLY A 131 2.47 3.54 -11.30
N HIS A 132 2.56 4.68 -12.01
CA HIS A 132 1.79 4.91 -13.24
C HIS A 132 2.14 3.88 -14.33
N GLN A 133 3.42 3.50 -14.43
CA GLN A 133 3.86 2.44 -15.35
C GLN A 133 3.32 1.08 -14.92
N VAL A 134 3.35 0.75 -13.62
CA VAL A 134 2.77 -0.50 -13.07
C VAL A 134 1.27 -0.60 -13.38
N LEU A 135 0.51 0.46 -13.13
CA LEU A 135 -0.92 0.54 -13.46
C LEU A 135 -1.15 0.33 -14.96
N THR A 136 -0.32 0.95 -15.80
CA THR A 136 -0.37 0.78 -17.25
C THR A 136 -0.09 -0.67 -17.67
N TRP A 137 0.90 -1.33 -17.08
CA TRP A 137 1.19 -2.75 -17.31
C TRP A 137 0.00 -3.63 -17.00
N ALA A 138 -0.59 -3.47 -15.82
CA ALA A 138 -1.71 -4.28 -15.38
C ALA A 138 -2.97 -4.12 -16.26
N ILE A 139 -3.16 -2.93 -16.83
CA ILE A 139 -4.32 -2.63 -17.71
C ILE A 139 -4.08 -3.06 -19.15
N ARG A 140 -2.86 -2.89 -19.68
CA ARG A 140 -2.55 -3.12 -21.10
C ARG A 140 -2.05 -4.53 -21.41
N HIS A 141 -1.39 -5.16 -20.45
CA HIS A 141 -0.79 -6.50 -20.60
C HIS A 141 -1.18 -7.41 -19.41
N PRO A 142 -2.50 -7.55 -19.14
CA PRO A 142 -2.98 -8.25 -17.95
C PRO A 142 -2.51 -9.70 -17.85
N GLU A 143 -2.39 -10.39 -18.99
CA GLU A 143 -1.93 -11.79 -19.07
C GLU A 143 -0.44 -11.96 -18.80
N ARG A 144 0.32 -10.87 -18.94
CA ARG A 144 1.77 -10.84 -18.82
C ARG A 144 2.27 -10.52 -17.39
N LEU A 145 1.37 -10.33 -16.42
CA LEU A 145 1.69 -9.88 -15.08
C LEU A 145 0.97 -10.71 -14.02
N ALA A 146 1.72 -11.29 -13.07
CA ALA A 146 1.14 -12.03 -11.94
C ALA A 146 0.86 -11.13 -10.73
N GLY A 147 1.73 -10.18 -10.44
CA GLY A 147 1.61 -9.23 -9.33
C GLY A 147 1.89 -7.79 -9.75
N ALA A 148 1.16 -6.84 -9.22
CA ALA A 148 1.35 -5.40 -9.40
C ALA A 148 1.53 -4.73 -8.04
N VAL A 149 2.61 -3.97 -7.88
CA VAL A 149 2.90 -3.21 -6.66
C VAL A 149 3.06 -1.73 -6.97
N ALA A 150 2.12 -0.93 -6.49
CA ALA A 150 2.15 0.52 -6.63
C ALA A 150 2.39 1.18 -5.27
N LEU A 151 3.50 1.95 -5.15
CA LEU A 151 3.85 2.69 -3.94
C LEU A 151 3.70 4.19 -4.20
N ALA A 152 3.14 4.95 -3.26
CA ALA A 152 3.03 6.41 -3.34
C ALA A 152 2.59 6.87 -4.74
N SER A 153 1.50 6.32 -5.27
CA SER A 153 1.05 6.54 -6.64
C SER A 153 -0.46 6.77 -6.73
N SER A 154 -0.93 7.11 -7.92
CA SER A 154 -2.32 7.53 -8.13
C SER A 154 -2.86 7.12 -9.50
N ALA A 155 -4.18 7.12 -9.62
CA ALA A 155 -4.87 6.94 -10.90
C ALA A 155 -4.70 8.15 -11.86
N ARG A 156 -4.40 9.32 -11.30
CA ARG A 156 -4.15 10.59 -11.98
C ARG A 156 -3.56 11.60 -10.99
N LEU A 157 -2.80 12.58 -11.49
CA LEU A 157 -2.32 13.66 -10.63
C LEU A 157 -3.45 14.53 -10.10
N THR A 158 -3.30 15.02 -8.87
CA THR A 158 -4.15 16.11 -8.35
C THR A 158 -3.86 17.40 -9.10
N THR A 159 -4.80 18.34 -9.09
CA THR A 159 -4.59 19.68 -9.65
C THR A 159 -3.41 20.40 -8.98
N GLN A 160 -3.18 20.16 -7.69
CA GLN A 160 -2.05 20.71 -6.95
C GLN A 160 -0.72 20.13 -7.43
N ALA A 161 -0.60 18.80 -7.58
CA ALA A 161 0.60 18.17 -8.09
C ALA A 161 0.93 18.64 -9.52
N LEU A 162 -0.09 18.71 -10.38
CA LEU A 162 0.03 19.25 -11.74
C LEU A 162 0.52 20.72 -11.73
N ALA A 163 0.06 21.55 -10.78
CA ALA A 163 0.48 22.94 -10.66
C ALA A 163 1.98 23.05 -10.33
N PHE A 164 2.52 22.17 -9.47
CA PHE A 164 3.97 22.12 -9.21
C PHE A 164 4.76 21.78 -10.46
N ASP A 165 4.33 20.81 -11.24
CA ASP A 165 4.96 20.43 -12.49
C ASP A 165 4.94 21.58 -13.53
N VAL A 166 3.83 22.30 -13.63
CA VAL A 166 3.71 23.50 -14.47
C VAL A 166 4.71 24.56 -14.07
N VAL A 167 4.89 24.84 -12.77
CA VAL A 167 5.85 25.83 -12.27
C VAL A 167 7.27 25.39 -12.58
N GLY A 168 7.63 24.14 -12.31
CA GLY A 168 8.96 23.58 -12.61
C GLY A 168 9.31 23.67 -14.10
N ARG A 169 8.41 23.27 -14.99
CA ARG A 169 8.62 23.39 -16.44
C ARG A 169 8.70 24.85 -16.91
N ASN A 170 7.95 25.75 -16.30
CA ASN A 170 8.07 27.19 -16.61
C ASN A 170 9.41 27.78 -16.15
N ALA A 171 9.95 27.37 -15.01
CA ALA A 171 11.27 27.78 -14.56
C ALA A 171 12.33 27.39 -15.59
N ILE A 172 12.31 26.14 -16.07
CA ILE A 172 13.23 25.67 -17.11
C ILE A 172 13.06 26.45 -18.42
N ARG A 173 11.84 26.62 -18.92
CA ARG A 173 11.58 27.27 -20.22
C ARG A 173 11.92 28.76 -20.24
N ARG A 174 11.89 29.42 -19.08
CA ARG A 174 12.23 30.83 -18.92
C ARG A 174 13.72 31.08 -18.65
N ASP A 175 14.49 30.03 -18.41
CA ASP A 175 15.95 30.13 -18.30
C ASP A 175 16.53 30.64 -19.63
N ALA A 176 17.36 31.66 -19.56
CA ALA A 176 17.97 32.27 -20.75
C ALA A 176 18.81 31.29 -21.56
N ASN A 177 19.34 30.24 -20.91
CA ASN A 177 20.16 29.21 -21.53
C ASN A 177 19.34 28.05 -22.10
N TYR A 178 18.02 28.02 -21.93
CA TYR A 178 17.15 26.96 -22.48
C TYR A 178 17.09 26.96 -24.01
N LYS A 179 17.26 28.14 -24.66
CA LYS A 179 17.36 28.29 -26.12
C LYS A 179 16.24 27.55 -26.88
N SER A 180 15.00 27.67 -26.41
CA SER A 180 13.82 26.95 -26.97
C SER A 180 14.00 25.43 -27.02
N GLY A 181 14.78 24.88 -26.08
CA GLY A 181 15.06 23.44 -25.95
C GLY A 181 16.15 22.90 -26.87
N GLN A 182 16.84 23.77 -27.60
CA GLN A 182 17.99 23.43 -28.46
C GLN A 182 19.32 23.96 -27.87
N TYR A 183 19.55 23.71 -26.58
CA TYR A 183 20.67 24.25 -25.80
C TYR A 183 21.91 23.39 -25.88
N ILE A 184 21.81 22.07 -26.08
CA ILE A 184 22.95 21.15 -26.04
C ILE A 184 23.93 21.44 -27.16
N ASP A 185 23.45 21.58 -28.40
CA ASP A 185 24.31 21.92 -29.57
C ASP A 185 24.85 23.37 -29.53
N LYS A 186 24.45 24.14 -28.50
CA LYS A 186 24.96 25.52 -28.26
C LYS A 186 25.87 25.59 -27.05
N ASP A 187 26.29 24.46 -26.52
CA ASP A 187 27.14 24.33 -25.34
C ASP A 187 26.66 25.16 -24.14
N THR A 188 25.32 25.11 -23.92
CA THR A 188 24.69 25.78 -22.79
C THR A 188 23.81 24.77 -22.02
N VAL A 189 23.56 25.06 -20.75
CA VAL A 189 22.64 24.28 -19.90
C VAL A 189 21.71 25.25 -19.18
N PRO A 190 20.39 25.03 -19.18
CA PRO A 190 19.43 25.84 -18.39
C PRO A 190 19.50 25.47 -16.91
N ALA A 191 20.68 25.68 -16.30
CA ALA A 191 21.00 25.20 -14.96
C ALA A 191 20.14 25.85 -13.89
N ALA A 192 19.92 27.17 -13.98
CA ALA A 192 19.10 27.87 -12.99
C ALA A 192 17.65 27.39 -13.00
N GLY A 193 17.05 27.24 -14.18
CA GLY A 193 15.70 26.75 -14.32
C GLY A 193 15.52 25.30 -13.87
N LEU A 194 16.48 24.43 -14.22
CA LEU A 194 16.44 23.02 -13.81
C LEU A 194 16.67 22.86 -12.30
N ALA A 195 17.60 23.63 -11.72
CA ALA A 195 17.82 23.66 -10.26
C ALA A 195 16.55 24.12 -9.51
N MET A 196 15.87 25.19 -9.98
CA MET A 196 14.61 25.66 -9.38
C MET A 196 13.51 24.60 -9.46
N ALA A 197 13.38 23.89 -10.59
CA ALA A 197 12.42 22.80 -10.72
C ALA A 197 12.71 21.67 -9.71
N ARG A 198 13.99 21.36 -9.47
CA ARG A 198 14.40 20.36 -8.47
C ARG A 198 14.17 20.84 -7.04
N MET A 199 14.45 22.10 -6.73
CA MET A 199 14.15 22.68 -5.42
C MET A 199 12.66 22.58 -5.10
N LEU A 200 11.80 22.92 -6.06
CA LEU A 200 10.35 22.78 -5.91
C LEU A 200 9.96 21.31 -5.66
N GLY A 201 10.56 20.37 -6.40
CA GLY A 201 10.37 18.94 -6.17
C GLY A 201 10.71 18.55 -4.73
N HIS A 202 11.87 18.95 -4.20
CA HIS A 202 12.25 18.65 -2.82
C HIS A 202 11.31 19.24 -1.76
N ILE A 203 10.70 20.39 -2.02
CA ILE A 203 9.65 20.94 -1.15
C ILE A 203 8.44 20.00 -1.14
N THR A 204 8.06 19.44 -2.28
CA THR A 204 6.88 18.58 -2.39
C THR A 204 7.13 17.13 -1.96
N TYR A 205 8.38 16.67 -1.98
CA TYR A 205 8.75 15.29 -1.64
C TYR A 205 8.88 15.06 -0.14
N LEU A 206 9.24 16.08 0.64
CA LEU A 206 9.35 15.98 2.09
C LEU A 206 8.05 16.44 2.77
N SER A 207 7.72 15.82 3.88
CA SER A 207 6.60 16.27 4.72
C SER A 207 6.96 17.56 5.48
N PRO A 208 5.95 18.35 5.92
CA PRO A 208 6.19 19.48 6.82
C PRO A 208 6.91 19.06 8.11
N GLU A 209 6.63 17.86 8.62
CA GLU A 209 7.27 17.31 9.82
C GLU A 209 8.75 17.00 9.56
N SER A 210 9.07 16.30 8.49
CA SER A 210 10.46 16.03 8.09
C SER A 210 11.26 17.31 7.84
N MET A 211 10.63 18.32 7.23
CA MET A 211 11.24 19.63 7.03
C MET A 211 11.58 20.32 8.36
N ARG A 212 10.64 20.30 9.31
CA ARG A 212 10.83 20.86 10.65
C ARG A 212 11.95 20.14 11.39
N ASP A 213 11.91 18.82 11.43
CA ASP A 213 12.89 18.00 12.17
C ASP A 213 14.30 18.18 11.62
N LYS A 214 14.46 18.39 10.32
CA LYS A 214 15.77 18.57 9.68
C LYS A 214 16.33 20.00 9.76
N PHE A 215 15.49 21.04 9.79
CA PHE A 215 15.94 22.41 9.53
C PHE A 215 15.55 23.44 10.60
N GLU A 216 14.61 23.14 11.53
CA GLU A 216 14.14 24.13 12.49
C GLU A 216 15.16 24.39 13.62
N ALA A 217 15.88 23.35 14.09
CA ALA A 217 16.85 23.50 15.19
C ALA A 217 18.01 24.42 14.79
N ASP A 218 18.49 24.31 13.55
CA ASP A 218 19.61 25.08 12.99
C ASP A 218 19.15 26.01 11.87
N ARG A 219 18.08 26.75 12.14
CA ARG A 219 17.41 27.57 11.14
C ARG A 219 18.33 28.56 10.42
N LEU A 220 19.24 29.18 11.16
CA LEU A 220 20.30 30.05 10.63
C LEU A 220 21.66 29.40 10.93
N GLN A 221 22.28 28.79 9.92
CA GLN A 221 23.68 28.39 10.00
C GLN A 221 24.53 29.52 9.41
N PRO A 222 25.37 30.22 10.21
CA PRO A 222 26.30 31.18 9.68
C PRO A 222 27.38 30.43 8.89
N ARG A 223 27.18 30.30 7.58
CA ARG A 223 28.28 29.95 6.67
C ARG A 223 29.03 31.24 6.40
N GLU A 224 30.24 31.33 6.89
CA GLU A 224 31.10 32.53 6.77
C GLU A 224 31.31 33.02 5.33
N PHE A 225 31.03 32.16 4.33
CA PHE A 225 31.25 32.43 2.92
C PHE A 225 30.01 32.51 2.04
N ALA A 226 28.80 32.47 2.61
CA ALA A 226 27.58 32.57 1.82
C ALA A 226 27.36 34.03 1.37
N THR A 227 27.57 34.29 0.09
CA THR A 227 27.33 35.60 -0.52
C THR A 227 25.86 35.91 -0.73
N GLU A 228 25.00 34.87 -0.79
CA GLU A 228 23.57 34.98 -0.98
C GLU A 228 22.85 34.80 0.36
N PHE A 229 21.93 35.72 0.67
CA PHE A 229 21.23 35.73 1.95
C PHE A 229 20.40 34.46 2.18
N GLU A 230 19.77 33.91 1.14
CA GLU A 230 18.96 32.70 1.17
C GLU A 230 19.75 31.48 1.61
N LYS A 231 21.04 31.40 1.27
CA LYS A 231 21.93 30.29 1.68
C LYS A 231 22.35 30.34 3.14
N LYS A 232 22.00 31.40 3.87
CA LYS A 232 22.18 31.48 5.33
C LYS A 232 21.15 30.66 6.08
N PHE A 233 19.98 30.40 5.49
CA PHE A 233 19.03 29.45 6.04
C PHE A 233 19.48 28.03 5.73
N SER A 234 19.38 27.12 6.70
CA SER A 234 19.76 25.71 6.50
C SER A 234 18.96 25.06 5.38
N ILE A 235 17.65 25.33 5.31
CA ILE A 235 16.80 24.87 4.20
C ILE A 235 17.22 25.45 2.86
N GLY A 236 17.61 26.73 2.79
CA GLY A 236 18.08 27.35 1.56
C GLY A 236 19.37 26.71 1.03
N SER A 237 20.32 26.42 1.93
CA SER A 237 21.54 25.67 1.58
C SER A 237 21.26 24.27 1.09
N TYR A 238 20.32 23.56 1.73
CA TYR A 238 19.89 22.24 1.31
C TYR A 238 19.26 22.24 -0.08
N LEU A 239 18.31 23.15 -0.32
CA LEU A 239 17.64 23.25 -1.63
C LEU A 239 18.62 23.61 -2.73
N ALA A 240 19.56 24.57 -2.50
CA ALA A 240 20.59 24.92 -3.45
C ALA A 240 21.48 23.71 -3.78
N TYR A 241 21.97 22.99 -2.77
CA TYR A 241 22.76 21.77 -2.97
C TYR A 241 22.03 20.72 -3.81
N GLN A 242 20.75 20.47 -3.52
CA GLN A 242 19.94 19.50 -4.26
C GLN A 242 19.68 19.93 -5.70
N GLY A 243 19.50 21.23 -5.93
CA GLY A 243 19.36 21.81 -7.26
C GLY A 243 20.64 21.63 -8.09
N ASP A 244 21.78 22.04 -7.54
CA ASP A 244 23.10 21.97 -8.21
C ASP A 244 23.47 20.52 -8.55
N LYS A 245 23.35 19.60 -7.58
CA LYS A 245 23.61 18.17 -7.80
C LYS A 245 22.70 17.56 -8.86
N PHE A 246 21.46 18.03 -8.98
CA PHE A 246 20.55 17.53 -10.01
C PHE A 246 20.94 17.98 -11.42
N VAL A 247 21.40 19.22 -11.57
CA VAL A 247 21.89 19.77 -12.85
C VAL A 247 23.06 18.96 -13.41
N GLU A 248 23.92 18.43 -12.55
CA GLU A 248 25.08 17.61 -12.97
C GLU A 248 24.66 16.27 -13.60
N ARG A 249 23.51 15.73 -13.23
CA ARG A 249 23.11 14.37 -13.61
C ARG A 249 21.83 14.25 -14.43
N PHE A 250 21.08 15.34 -14.61
CA PHE A 250 19.77 15.28 -15.26
C PHE A 250 19.64 16.30 -16.37
N ASP A 251 18.86 15.95 -17.41
CA ASP A 251 18.61 16.81 -18.55
C ASP A 251 17.28 17.57 -18.43
N ALA A 252 17.29 18.84 -18.80
CA ALA A 252 16.13 19.71 -18.69
C ALA A 252 14.97 19.34 -19.63
N ASN A 253 15.26 18.93 -20.87
CA ASN A 253 14.22 18.46 -21.79
C ASN A 253 13.63 17.13 -21.33
N SER A 254 14.46 16.22 -20.80
CA SER A 254 14.01 14.96 -20.21
C SER A 254 13.09 15.22 -19.02
N TYR A 255 13.45 16.17 -18.12
CA TYR A 255 12.57 16.59 -17.04
C TYR A 255 11.20 17.06 -17.55
N ILE A 256 11.19 17.91 -18.58
CA ILE A 256 9.96 18.43 -19.20
C ILE A 256 9.12 17.28 -19.79
N LYS A 257 9.74 16.34 -20.49
CA LYS A 257 9.01 15.24 -21.17
C LYS A 257 8.46 14.23 -20.16
N LEU A 258 9.24 13.86 -19.15
CA LEU A 258 8.83 12.91 -18.13
C LEU A 258 7.75 13.49 -17.20
N SER A 259 7.90 14.75 -16.74
CA SER A 259 6.86 15.39 -15.94
C SER A 259 5.57 15.59 -16.74
N LEU A 260 5.66 15.88 -18.05
CA LEU A 260 4.48 15.95 -18.91
C LEU A 260 3.81 14.57 -19.08
N ALA A 261 4.59 13.48 -19.12
CA ALA A 261 4.03 12.13 -19.17
C ALA A 261 3.24 11.79 -17.90
N MET A 262 3.68 12.28 -16.73
CA MET A 262 2.93 12.18 -15.48
C MET A 262 1.63 12.98 -15.53
N ASP A 263 1.67 14.24 -15.99
CA ASP A 263 0.48 15.09 -16.12
C ASP A 263 -0.59 14.48 -17.03
N LEU A 264 -0.13 13.79 -18.09
CA LEU A 264 -1.01 13.14 -19.07
C LEU A 264 -1.53 11.78 -18.61
N PHE A 265 -1.00 11.25 -17.52
CA PHE A 265 -1.48 9.99 -16.99
C PHE A 265 -2.85 10.15 -16.32
N ASP A 266 -3.84 9.49 -16.88
CA ASP A 266 -5.20 9.48 -16.35
C ASP A 266 -5.88 8.16 -16.75
N ILE A 267 -6.13 7.30 -15.76
CA ILE A 267 -6.85 6.03 -15.94
C ILE A 267 -8.30 6.12 -15.46
N GLY A 268 -8.78 7.31 -15.11
CA GLY A 268 -10.18 7.54 -14.77
C GLY A 268 -10.41 8.77 -13.91
N LYS A 269 -11.24 9.68 -14.42
CA LYS A 269 -11.70 10.90 -13.72
C LYS A 269 -12.84 10.63 -12.75
N THR A 270 -13.63 9.60 -13.03
CA THR A 270 -14.74 9.16 -12.19
C THR A 270 -14.48 7.73 -11.71
N THR A 271 -15.19 7.32 -10.66
CA THR A 271 -15.12 5.95 -10.13
C THR A 271 -15.46 4.91 -11.20
N GLU A 272 -16.43 5.19 -12.06
CA GLU A 272 -16.86 4.28 -13.13
C GLU A 272 -15.76 4.10 -14.18
N GLN A 273 -15.10 5.21 -14.59
CA GLN A 273 -13.99 5.17 -15.55
C GLN A 273 -12.79 4.42 -14.97
N LEU A 274 -12.45 4.71 -13.72
CA LEU A 274 -11.38 4.03 -12.99
C LEU A 274 -11.65 2.52 -12.91
N SER A 275 -12.85 2.14 -12.50
CA SER A 275 -13.29 0.75 -12.42
C SER A 275 -13.26 0.07 -13.79
N ALA A 276 -13.74 0.72 -14.85
CA ALA A 276 -13.73 0.17 -16.21
C ALA A 276 -12.30 -0.14 -16.71
N ASN A 277 -11.32 0.71 -16.39
CA ASN A 277 -9.92 0.47 -16.74
C ASN A 277 -9.29 -0.62 -15.87
N LEU A 278 -9.48 -0.58 -14.54
CA LEU A 278 -8.92 -1.58 -13.62
C LEU A 278 -9.57 -2.97 -13.80
N ALA A 279 -10.80 -3.06 -14.31
CA ALA A 279 -11.47 -4.33 -14.60
C ALA A 279 -10.65 -5.23 -15.54
N ARG A 280 -9.82 -4.62 -16.40
CA ARG A 280 -8.95 -5.34 -17.35
C ARG A 280 -7.81 -6.08 -16.66
N SER A 281 -7.37 -5.66 -15.47
CA SER A 281 -6.27 -6.31 -14.76
C SER A 281 -6.62 -7.73 -14.33
N GLN A 282 -5.63 -8.63 -14.33
CA GLN A 282 -5.77 -10.04 -13.92
C GLN A 282 -4.77 -10.42 -12.83
N CYS A 283 -3.93 -9.49 -12.41
CA CYS A 283 -2.90 -9.70 -11.40
C CYS A 283 -3.43 -9.49 -9.97
N ARG A 284 -2.67 -9.99 -9.00
CA ARG A 284 -2.82 -9.64 -7.59
C ARG A 284 -2.20 -8.27 -7.34
N TRP A 285 -2.80 -7.46 -6.49
CA TRP A 285 -2.37 -6.11 -6.19
C TRP A 285 -1.83 -5.94 -4.78
N LEU A 286 -0.73 -5.18 -4.66
CA LEU A 286 -0.33 -4.55 -3.42
C LEU A 286 -0.24 -3.03 -3.66
N ILE A 287 -1.02 -2.27 -2.92
CA ILE A 287 -0.99 -0.81 -2.95
C ILE A 287 -0.46 -0.33 -1.61
N ILE A 288 0.57 0.51 -1.64
CA ILE A 288 1.18 1.10 -0.45
C ILE A 288 1.13 2.62 -0.58
N SER A 289 0.56 3.29 0.40
CA SER A 289 0.65 4.75 0.59
C SER A 289 1.43 5.07 1.86
N PHE A 290 1.80 6.33 2.04
CA PHE A 290 2.50 6.81 3.23
C PHE A 290 1.70 7.96 3.84
N SER A 291 1.47 7.91 5.16
CA SER A 291 0.52 8.80 5.83
C SER A 291 0.84 10.28 5.72
N SER A 292 2.11 10.64 5.52
CA SER A 292 2.58 12.02 5.38
C SER A 292 2.82 12.45 3.92
N ASP A 293 2.51 11.60 2.95
CA ASP A 293 2.62 11.95 1.52
C ASP A 293 1.49 12.92 1.13
N TRP A 294 1.84 14.16 0.87
CA TRP A 294 0.91 15.20 0.47
C TRP A 294 0.97 15.54 -1.02
N LEU A 295 1.95 14.97 -1.74
CA LEU A 295 2.04 15.05 -3.20
C LEU A 295 1.14 14.00 -3.86
N PHE A 296 1.17 12.76 -3.35
CA PHE A 296 0.26 11.67 -3.69
C PHE A 296 -0.48 11.21 -2.42
N PRO A 297 -1.50 11.95 -1.97
CA PRO A 297 -2.18 11.68 -0.72
C PRO A 297 -2.75 10.26 -0.64
N PRO A 298 -2.77 9.64 0.57
CA PRO A 298 -3.26 8.27 0.76
C PRO A 298 -4.65 8.00 0.18
N GLU A 299 -5.51 9.02 0.14
CA GLU A 299 -6.86 8.94 -0.41
C GLU A 299 -6.88 8.52 -1.89
N GLN A 300 -5.84 8.87 -2.66
CA GLN A 300 -5.73 8.45 -4.07
C GLN A 300 -5.44 6.94 -4.18
N SER A 301 -4.56 6.42 -3.33
CA SER A 301 -4.29 4.99 -3.23
C SER A 301 -5.52 4.23 -2.74
N GLN A 302 -6.26 4.79 -1.78
CA GLN A 302 -7.50 4.21 -1.30
C GLN A 302 -8.60 4.19 -2.37
N GLN A 303 -8.70 5.22 -3.23
CA GLN A 303 -9.63 5.22 -4.37
C GLN A 303 -9.34 4.06 -5.33
N MET A 304 -8.07 3.79 -5.66
CA MET A 304 -7.68 2.65 -6.49
C MET A 304 -8.02 1.33 -5.82
N THR A 305 -7.73 1.20 -4.53
CA THR A 305 -8.05 0.02 -3.71
C THR A 305 -9.55 -0.24 -3.70
N ASN A 306 -10.37 0.79 -3.44
CA ASN A 306 -11.83 0.69 -3.42
C ASN A 306 -12.39 0.23 -4.78
N ALA A 307 -11.84 0.75 -5.88
CA ALA A 307 -12.24 0.33 -7.22
C ALA A 307 -11.89 -1.15 -7.49
N LEU A 308 -10.72 -1.62 -7.04
CA LEU A 308 -10.32 -3.03 -7.15
C LEU A 308 -11.20 -3.94 -6.29
N ILE A 309 -11.55 -3.53 -5.07
CA ILE A 309 -12.49 -4.23 -4.19
C ILE A 309 -13.85 -4.37 -4.88
N ALA A 310 -14.41 -3.28 -5.38
CA ALA A 310 -15.71 -3.29 -6.06
C ALA A 310 -15.73 -4.21 -7.29
N LEU A 311 -14.58 -4.43 -7.92
CA LEU A 311 -14.40 -5.33 -9.06
C LEU A 311 -14.09 -6.79 -8.65
N GLY A 312 -13.97 -7.09 -7.39
CA GLY A 312 -13.59 -8.43 -6.92
C GLY A 312 -12.16 -8.82 -7.25
N LYS A 313 -11.25 -7.85 -7.39
CA LYS A 313 -9.85 -8.15 -7.66
C LYS A 313 -9.09 -8.44 -6.36
N PRO A 314 -8.15 -9.40 -6.36
CA PRO A 314 -7.32 -9.65 -5.20
C PRO A 314 -6.42 -8.44 -4.94
N VAL A 315 -6.66 -7.75 -3.85
CA VAL A 315 -5.93 -6.53 -3.47
C VAL A 315 -5.62 -6.51 -1.99
N SER A 316 -4.38 -6.14 -1.67
CA SER A 316 -3.96 -5.75 -0.33
C SER A 316 -3.56 -4.28 -0.34
N TYR A 317 -3.87 -3.59 0.75
CA TYR A 317 -3.58 -2.18 0.93
C TYR A 317 -3.01 -1.90 2.32
N CYS A 318 -1.96 -1.09 2.36
CA CYS A 318 -1.40 -0.56 3.61
C CYS A 318 -1.05 0.91 3.45
N ASN A 319 -1.50 1.73 4.39
CA ASN A 319 -1.07 3.11 4.56
C ASN A 319 -0.02 3.17 5.67
N VAL A 320 1.25 3.11 5.28
CA VAL A 320 2.38 3.07 6.22
C VAL A 320 2.45 4.38 6.99
N ALA A 321 2.51 4.29 8.32
CA ALA A 321 2.69 5.43 9.19
C ALA A 321 4.10 6.02 8.99
N SER A 322 4.18 7.17 8.32
CA SER A 322 5.43 7.81 7.90
C SER A 322 5.46 9.28 8.22
N LYS A 323 6.67 9.80 8.43
CA LYS A 323 6.97 11.23 8.56
C LYS A 323 7.78 11.75 7.36
N CYS A 324 8.14 10.89 6.42
CA CYS A 324 9.11 11.18 5.37
C CYS A 324 8.52 11.88 4.14
N GLY A 325 7.19 11.94 4.02
CA GLY A 325 6.50 12.49 2.86
C GLY A 325 6.50 11.55 1.66
N HIS A 326 6.55 12.11 0.45
CA HIS A 326 6.54 11.33 -0.79
C HIS A 326 7.79 10.45 -0.98
N ASP A 327 8.95 10.93 -0.52
CA ASP A 327 10.20 10.18 -0.62
C ASP A 327 10.30 8.98 0.34
N ALA A 328 9.27 8.69 1.14
CA ALA A 328 9.24 7.63 2.13
C ALA A 328 9.68 6.26 1.57
N PHE A 329 9.28 5.92 0.34
CA PHE A 329 9.71 4.65 -0.28
C PHE A 329 11.17 4.62 -0.74
N LEU A 330 11.86 5.76 -0.75
CA LEU A 330 13.29 5.91 -1.09
C LEU A 330 14.20 6.01 0.14
N LEU A 331 13.62 6.21 1.32
CA LEU A 331 14.35 6.44 2.56
C LEU A 331 14.37 5.19 3.45
N PRO A 332 15.41 5.01 4.25
CA PRO A 332 15.54 3.82 5.09
C PRO A 332 14.57 3.79 6.27
N ASP A 333 13.98 4.93 6.65
CA ASP A 333 13.17 5.07 7.86
C ASP A 333 11.94 4.14 7.84
N ASP A 334 11.23 4.07 6.72
CA ASP A 334 10.01 3.28 6.57
C ASP A 334 10.24 1.90 5.92
N LEU A 335 11.50 1.61 5.50
CA LEU A 335 11.88 0.33 4.90
C LEU A 335 11.55 -0.88 5.78
N PRO A 336 11.70 -0.85 7.12
CA PRO A 336 11.35 -1.98 7.96
C PRO A 336 9.90 -2.43 7.80
N VAL A 337 8.98 -1.54 7.45
CA VAL A 337 7.56 -1.85 7.25
C VAL A 337 7.28 -2.15 5.77
N TYR A 338 7.46 -1.17 4.87
CA TYR A 338 7.09 -1.39 3.48
C TYR A 338 7.94 -2.46 2.79
N GLY A 339 9.20 -2.62 3.22
CA GLY A 339 10.09 -3.67 2.71
C GLY A 339 9.59 -5.08 3.07
N GLU A 340 9.07 -5.27 4.27
CA GLU A 340 8.47 -6.54 4.67
C GLU A 340 7.12 -6.80 3.98
N LEU A 341 6.32 -5.75 3.72
CA LEU A 341 5.11 -5.87 2.89
C LEU A 341 5.45 -6.34 1.47
N LEU A 342 6.49 -5.75 0.84
CA LEU A 342 7.00 -6.19 -0.46
C LEU A 342 7.45 -7.65 -0.42
N ARG A 343 8.28 -8.02 0.56
CA ARG A 343 8.80 -9.38 0.74
C ARG A 343 7.68 -10.40 0.88
N ALA A 344 6.70 -10.11 1.72
CA ALA A 344 5.54 -10.97 1.96
C ALA A 344 4.71 -11.17 0.69
N PHE A 345 4.42 -10.08 -0.02
CA PHE A 345 3.69 -10.13 -1.29
C PHE A 345 4.42 -10.95 -2.35
N LEU A 346 5.72 -10.73 -2.53
CA LEU A 346 6.54 -11.47 -3.51
C LEU A 346 6.65 -12.96 -3.16
N ASN A 347 6.77 -13.31 -1.88
CA ASN A 347 6.76 -14.70 -1.43
C ASN A 347 5.47 -15.41 -1.84
N THR A 348 4.33 -14.76 -1.58
CA THR A 348 3.01 -15.29 -1.92
C THR A 348 2.82 -15.39 -3.45
N ALA A 349 3.21 -14.36 -4.20
CA ALA A 349 3.12 -14.36 -5.66
C ALA A 349 3.96 -15.47 -6.31
N HIS A 350 5.10 -15.83 -5.71
CA HIS A 350 5.99 -16.90 -6.18
C HIS A 350 5.60 -18.29 -5.65
N GLY A 351 4.44 -18.44 -4.99
CA GLY A 351 3.92 -19.74 -4.55
C GLY A 351 4.66 -20.38 -3.37
N ARG A 352 5.34 -19.58 -2.53
CA ARG A 352 5.87 -20.10 -1.26
C ARG A 352 4.74 -20.40 -0.29
N GLU A 353 4.91 -21.49 0.44
CA GLU A 353 4.01 -21.78 1.55
C GLU A 353 4.05 -20.62 2.55
N PRO A 354 2.89 -20.04 2.86
CA PRO A 354 2.77 -19.01 3.86
C PRO A 354 3.19 -19.53 5.25
N LEU A 355 3.55 -18.65 6.15
CA LEU A 355 3.78 -19.00 7.55
C LEU A 355 2.53 -19.74 8.09
N GLY A 356 2.75 -20.90 8.70
CA GLY A 356 1.66 -21.75 9.20
C GLY A 356 0.94 -21.17 10.41
N PRO A 357 -0.15 -21.81 10.86
CA PRO A 357 -0.95 -21.35 12.00
C PRO A 357 -0.26 -21.49 13.36
N GLU A 358 0.91 -22.12 13.44
CA GLU A 358 1.45 -22.67 14.69
C GLU A 358 1.90 -21.65 15.73
N ASP A 359 2.10 -20.37 15.38
CA ASP A 359 2.69 -19.41 16.33
C ASP A 359 1.75 -18.38 16.95
N ASP A 360 0.48 -18.31 16.57
CA ASP A 360 -0.37 -17.15 16.88
C ASP A 360 -1.51 -17.36 17.88
N ASP A 361 -1.88 -18.58 18.17
CA ASP A 361 -2.79 -18.83 19.31
C ASP A 361 -2.13 -18.41 20.65
N LEU A 362 -0.86 -17.98 20.58
CA LEU A 362 0.00 -17.65 21.70
C LEU A 362 0.21 -16.16 21.95
N TYR A 363 -0.03 -15.28 20.94
CA TYR A 363 0.17 -13.83 21.08
C TYR A 363 -1.12 -13.06 20.91
N ILE A 364 -1.82 -12.89 22.00
CA ILE A 364 -2.78 -11.80 22.12
C ILE A 364 -1.94 -10.59 22.57
N HIS A 365 -1.88 -9.54 21.76
CA HIS A 365 -1.25 -8.29 22.18
C HIS A 365 -1.85 -7.83 23.50
N ALA A 366 -1.17 -8.12 24.59
CA ALA A 366 -1.29 -7.32 25.79
C ALA A 366 -0.18 -6.27 25.71
N PRO A 367 -0.47 -4.97 25.80
CA PRO A 367 0.53 -4.03 26.23
C PRO A 367 1.08 -4.60 27.53
N THR A 368 2.39 -4.68 27.66
CA THR A 368 3.16 -5.16 28.80
C THR A 368 2.43 -5.02 30.14
N SER A 369 1.64 -6.01 30.52
CA SER A 369 1.06 -6.11 31.85
C SER A 369 1.91 -7.10 32.65
N ILE A 370 2.24 -6.70 33.85
CA ILE A 370 3.10 -7.38 34.84
C ILE A 370 2.54 -8.76 35.25
N PHE A 371 1.36 -9.15 34.76
CA PHE A 371 0.72 -10.43 35.05
C PHE A 371 0.71 -11.28 33.77
N GLY A 372 1.46 -12.37 33.81
CA GLY A 372 1.67 -13.29 32.70
C GLY A 372 0.36 -13.71 32.02
N ALA A 373 0.34 -13.63 30.71
CA ALA A 373 -0.78 -14.04 29.89
C ALA A 373 -1.02 -15.55 30.04
N LEU A 374 -2.11 -15.92 30.65
CA LEU A 374 -2.66 -17.26 30.54
C LEU A 374 -3.20 -17.44 29.11
N ARG A 375 -2.68 -18.45 28.42
CA ARG A 375 -3.01 -18.82 27.05
C ARG A 375 -4.42 -19.45 27.05
N SER A 376 -5.42 -18.71 26.63
CA SER A 376 -6.73 -19.32 26.36
C SER A 376 -6.85 -19.55 24.85
N PRO A 377 -7.12 -20.78 24.40
CA PRO A 377 -7.38 -21.05 23.00
C PRO A 377 -8.60 -20.24 22.52
N ARG A 378 -8.59 -19.78 21.26
CA ARG A 378 -9.70 -19.05 20.63
C ARG A 378 -10.80 -20.04 20.25
N LEU A 379 -11.55 -20.50 21.27
CA LEU A 379 -12.65 -21.46 21.13
C LEU A 379 -13.76 -20.98 20.18
N ASP A 380 -13.92 -19.66 20.06
CA ASP A 380 -14.84 -19.04 19.11
C ASP A 380 -14.48 -19.31 17.65
N TYR A 381 -13.20 -19.37 17.31
CA TYR A 381 -12.77 -19.60 15.93
C TYR A 381 -13.21 -20.97 15.40
N ASP A 382 -13.07 -22.02 16.18
CA ASP A 382 -13.49 -23.36 15.77
C ASP A 382 -15.03 -23.42 15.60
N GLN A 383 -15.78 -22.73 16.47
CA GLN A 383 -17.22 -22.58 16.32
C GLN A 383 -17.58 -21.78 15.07
N ILE A 384 -16.92 -20.64 14.83
CA ILE A 384 -17.14 -19.81 13.62
C ILE A 384 -16.84 -20.60 12.35
N VAL A 385 -15.70 -21.28 12.29
CA VAL A 385 -15.34 -22.12 11.13
C VAL A 385 -16.38 -23.21 10.88
N SER A 386 -16.89 -23.86 11.94
CA SER A 386 -17.94 -24.88 11.82
C SER A 386 -19.27 -24.37 11.25
N LEU A 387 -19.53 -23.07 11.33
CA LEU A 387 -20.72 -22.40 10.79
C LEU A 387 -20.59 -22.04 9.31
N ILE A 388 -19.37 -22.02 8.77
CA ILE A 388 -19.05 -21.60 7.43
C ILE A 388 -18.74 -22.84 6.57
N GLN A 389 -19.51 -23.02 5.51
CA GLN A 389 -19.27 -24.13 4.58
C GLN A 389 -17.98 -23.90 3.77
N PRO A 390 -17.26 -24.97 3.40
CA PRO A 390 -16.17 -24.88 2.43
C PRO A 390 -16.58 -24.17 1.13
N ASP A 391 -15.62 -23.62 0.39
CA ASP A 391 -15.81 -22.88 -0.87
C ASP A 391 -16.65 -21.59 -0.78
N ARG A 392 -17.06 -21.16 0.42
CA ARG A 392 -17.78 -19.89 0.63
C ARG A 392 -16.82 -18.72 0.75
N SER A 393 -17.23 -17.55 0.22
CA SER A 393 -16.51 -16.30 0.36
C SER A 393 -16.74 -15.67 1.74
N VAL A 394 -15.65 -15.17 2.35
CA VAL A 394 -15.69 -14.63 3.72
C VAL A 394 -14.91 -13.31 3.79
N LEU A 395 -15.51 -12.31 4.42
CA LEU A 395 -14.85 -11.09 4.86
C LEU A 395 -14.78 -11.07 6.39
N ASP A 396 -13.57 -10.94 6.92
CA ASP A 396 -13.33 -10.84 8.38
C ASP A 396 -13.00 -9.39 8.77
N LEU A 397 -13.83 -8.82 9.61
CA LEU A 397 -13.76 -7.42 10.05
C LEU A 397 -13.02 -7.30 11.39
N GLY A 398 -11.88 -6.60 11.38
CA GLY A 398 -10.94 -6.60 12.49
C GLY A 398 -10.25 -7.95 12.59
N CYS A 399 -9.65 -8.40 11.49
CA CYS A 399 -9.13 -9.76 11.37
C CYS A 399 -7.84 -9.99 12.20
N GLY A 400 -7.28 -8.93 12.82
CA GLY A 400 -6.02 -8.99 13.54
C GLY A 400 -4.93 -9.58 12.64
N ARG A 401 -4.14 -10.50 13.16
CA ARG A 401 -3.07 -11.19 12.42
C ARG A 401 -3.56 -12.23 11.41
N GLY A 402 -4.87 -12.37 11.20
CA GLY A 402 -5.46 -13.26 10.21
C GLY A 402 -5.60 -14.72 10.66
N SER A 403 -5.55 -15.03 11.95
CA SER A 403 -5.63 -16.41 12.45
C SER A 403 -6.93 -17.12 12.06
N LEU A 404 -8.08 -16.41 12.12
CA LEU A 404 -9.35 -16.96 11.63
C LEU A 404 -9.34 -17.22 10.12
N LEU A 405 -8.76 -16.30 9.35
CA LEU A 405 -8.66 -16.44 7.89
C LEU A 405 -7.78 -17.64 7.50
N VAL A 406 -6.69 -17.92 8.24
CA VAL A 406 -5.87 -19.13 8.04
C VAL A 406 -6.67 -20.39 8.29
N LYS A 407 -7.46 -20.45 9.38
CA LYS A 407 -8.35 -21.59 9.69
C LYS A 407 -9.41 -21.77 8.59
N LEU A 408 -9.99 -20.68 8.10
CA LEU A 408 -10.97 -20.71 7.00
C LEU A 408 -10.33 -21.21 5.69
N ARG A 409 -9.10 -20.82 5.38
CA ARG A 409 -8.35 -21.35 4.23
C ARG A 409 -8.13 -22.86 4.36
N ALA A 410 -7.74 -23.32 5.55
CA ALA A 410 -7.59 -24.75 5.84
C ALA A 410 -8.93 -25.52 5.75
N ASN A 411 -10.06 -24.86 6.05
CA ASN A 411 -11.41 -25.41 5.86
C ASN A 411 -11.83 -25.50 4.39
N GLY A 412 -11.05 -24.96 3.44
CA GLY A 412 -11.35 -24.99 2.00
C GLY A 412 -11.97 -23.70 1.44
N ASN A 413 -12.04 -22.63 2.23
CA ASN A 413 -12.53 -21.35 1.77
C ASN A 413 -11.43 -20.63 0.97
N LYS A 414 -11.67 -20.33 -0.31
CA LYS A 414 -10.66 -19.78 -1.24
C LYS A 414 -10.71 -18.26 -1.37
N THR A 415 -11.91 -17.68 -1.27
CA THR A 415 -12.12 -16.23 -1.33
C THR A 415 -12.28 -15.71 0.09
N ILE A 416 -11.17 -15.34 0.69
CA ILE A 416 -11.09 -14.82 2.05
C ILE A 416 -10.33 -13.50 2.06
N THR A 417 -10.88 -12.49 2.73
CA THR A 417 -10.29 -11.15 2.81
C THR A 417 -10.43 -10.65 4.24
N GLY A 418 -9.41 -9.95 4.73
CA GLY A 418 -9.44 -9.27 6.02
C GLY A 418 -9.55 -7.75 5.88
N ILE A 419 -10.18 -7.12 6.86
CA ILE A 419 -10.05 -5.69 7.12
C ILE A 419 -9.41 -5.54 8.49
N GLU A 420 -8.35 -4.73 8.58
CA GLU A 420 -7.63 -4.48 9.82
C GLU A 420 -7.17 -3.03 9.88
N LEU A 421 -7.12 -2.45 11.06
CA LEU A 421 -6.67 -1.07 11.27
C LEU A 421 -5.17 -0.99 11.57
N ASN A 422 -4.65 -1.97 12.31
CA ASN A 422 -3.27 -1.98 12.78
C ASN A 422 -2.31 -2.42 11.67
N GLU A 423 -1.29 -1.61 11.40
CA GLU A 423 -0.28 -1.85 10.36
C GLU A 423 0.52 -3.16 10.57
N GLU A 424 0.90 -3.46 11.81
CA GLU A 424 1.67 -4.69 12.11
C GLU A 424 0.83 -5.95 11.87
N ASP A 425 -0.46 -5.88 12.17
CA ASP A 425 -1.40 -6.99 11.94
C ASP A 425 -1.70 -7.15 10.44
N VAL A 426 -1.77 -6.07 9.67
CA VAL A 426 -1.84 -6.09 8.20
C VAL A 426 -0.61 -6.80 7.63
N LEU A 427 0.60 -6.45 8.10
CA LEU A 427 1.83 -7.13 7.70
C LEU A 427 1.79 -8.63 8.03
N SER A 428 1.35 -8.99 9.23
CA SER A 428 1.20 -10.38 9.64
C SER A 428 0.27 -11.17 8.70
N CYS A 429 -0.85 -10.57 8.29
CA CYS A 429 -1.76 -11.17 7.30
C CYS A 429 -1.07 -11.42 5.96
N LEU A 430 -0.34 -10.43 5.45
CA LEU A 430 0.41 -10.57 4.19
C LEU A 430 1.48 -11.66 4.26
N GLN A 431 2.22 -11.75 5.36
CA GLN A 431 3.22 -12.82 5.59
C GLN A 431 2.59 -14.22 5.57
N ARG A 432 1.30 -14.33 5.92
CA ARG A 432 0.51 -15.56 5.84
C ARG A 432 -0.16 -15.76 4.48
N GLY A 433 0.14 -14.92 3.49
CA GLY A 433 -0.41 -15.00 2.15
C GLY A 433 -1.90 -14.67 2.06
N LEU A 434 -2.42 -13.87 2.98
CA LEU A 434 -3.81 -13.41 3.01
C LEU A 434 -3.95 -12.07 2.30
N ASP A 435 -5.09 -11.83 1.67
CA ASP A 435 -5.49 -10.51 1.20
C ASP A 435 -6.08 -9.72 2.37
N VAL A 436 -5.55 -8.52 2.61
CA VAL A 436 -5.96 -7.66 3.71
C VAL A 436 -5.96 -6.19 3.27
N VAL A 437 -6.99 -5.47 3.70
CA VAL A 437 -7.12 -4.04 3.45
C VAL A 437 -7.06 -3.29 4.78
N GLN A 438 -6.11 -2.37 4.90
CA GLN A 438 -6.06 -1.50 6.06
C GLN A 438 -7.20 -0.48 5.98
N ALA A 439 -8.13 -0.55 6.91
CA ALA A 439 -9.24 0.41 7.00
C ALA A 439 -9.80 0.50 8.42
N ASP A 440 -10.38 1.67 8.74
CA ASP A 440 -11.16 1.87 9.96
C ASP A 440 -12.61 1.46 9.71
N LEU A 441 -13.10 0.47 10.47
CA LEU A 441 -14.49 0.00 10.38
C LEU A 441 -15.54 1.09 10.67
N ASN A 442 -15.16 2.16 11.37
CA ASN A 442 -16.05 3.31 11.57
C ASN A 442 -16.32 4.09 10.27
N SER A 443 -15.52 3.89 9.24
CA SER A 443 -15.73 4.49 7.91
C SER A 443 -16.77 3.72 7.07
N GLY A 444 -17.21 2.52 7.51
CA GLY A 444 -18.19 1.68 6.82
C GLY A 444 -17.58 0.77 5.75
N LEU A 445 -18.47 0.04 5.04
CA LEU A 445 -18.13 -0.92 4.01
C LEU A 445 -18.58 -0.47 2.60
N ASP A 446 -18.68 0.81 2.36
CA ASP A 446 -19.17 1.41 1.11
C ASP A 446 -18.51 0.86 -0.17
N PRO A 447 -17.18 0.52 -0.19
CA PRO A 447 -16.54 -0.04 -1.39
C PRO A 447 -17.06 -1.41 -1.80
N TYR A 448 -17.68 -2.15 -0.88
CA TYR A 448 -18.16 -3.51 -1.17
C TYR A 448 -19.59 -3.50 -1.71
N PRO A 449 -19.86 -4.20 -2.83
CA PRO A 449 -21.22 -4.34 -3.38
C PRO A 449 -22.16 -5.11 -2.44
N ASP A 450 -23.46 -4.97 -2.68
CA ASP A 450 -24.49 -5.72 -1.96
C ASP A 450 -24.35 -7.24 -2.20
N ALA A 451 -24.54 -8.04 -1.16
CA ALA A 451 -24.48 -9.50 -1.17
C ALA A 451 -23.20 -10.07 -1.82
N TYR A 452 -22.09 -9.34 -1.67
CA TYR A 452 -20.81 -9.67 -2.28
C TYR A 452 -20.14 -10.90 -1.65
N PHE A 453 -20.20 -11.03 -0.31
CA PHE A 453 -19.71 -12.21 0.42
C PHE A 453 -20.84 -13.13 0.86
N ASP A 454 -20.55 -14.43 0.92
CA ASP A 454 -21.47 -15.38 1.54
C ASP A 454 -21.57 -15.16 3.05
N TYR A 455 -20.43 -14.84 3.69
CA TYR A 455 -20.35 -14.55 5.12
C TYR A 455 -19.50 -13.32 5.41
N ILE A 456 -19.98 -12.48 6.31
CA ILE A 456 -19.19 -11.45 6.99
C ILE A 456 -18.97 -11.90 8.43
N VAL A 457 -17.73 -11.87 8.91
CA VAL A 457 -17.42 -12.19 10.31
C VAL A 457 -16.99 -10.90 11.02
N LEU A 458 -17.47 -10.72 12.24
CA LEU A 458 -17.04 -9.67 13.17
C LEU A 458 -16.80 -10.34 14.52
N SER A 459 -15.55 -10.74 14.76
CA SER A 459 -15.18 -11.46 15.97
C SER A 459 -14.51 -10.55 16.99
N HIS A 460 -15.10 -10.42 18.18
CA HIS A 460 -14.58 -9.65 19.31
C HIS A 460 -14.24 -8.18 18.98
N THR A 461 -14.93 -7.60 18.03
CA THR A 461 -14.67 -6.23 17.57
C THR A 461 -15.84 -5.28 17.83
N LEU A 462 -17.08 -5.83 17.92
CA LEU A 462 -18.30 -5.03 18.03
C LEU A 462 -18.29 -4.06 19.21
N GLN A 463 -17.74 -4.46 20.35
CA GLN A 463 -17.65 -3.63 21.56
C GLN A 463 -16.69 -2.44 21.44
N ALA A 464 -15.81 -2.45 20.43
CA ALA A 464 -14.84 -1.37 20.14
C ALA A 464 -15.29 -0.43 19.02
N VAL A 465 -16.41 -0.71 18.35
CA VAL A 465 -16.94 0.09 17.23
C VAL A 465 -17.79 1.25 17.76
N ARG A 466 -17.61 2.44 17.20
CA ARG A 466 -18.37 3.65 17.59
C ARG A 466 -19.79 3.64 17.03
N ASP A 467 -19.96 3.27 15.77
CA ASP A 467 -21.26 3.24 15.08
C ASP A 467 -21.66 1.79 14.76
N VAL A 468 -22.21 1.11 15.78
CA VAL A 468 -22.63 -0.29 15.68
C VAL A 468 -23.78 -0.45 14.69
N GLU A 469 -24.74 0.48 14.68
CA GLU A 469 -25.93 0.38 13.84
C GLU A 469 -25.57 0.44 12.36
N ARG A 470 -24.71 1.39 11.99
CA ARG A 470 -24.18 1.50 10.63
C ARG A 470 -23.39 0.26 10.24
N LEU A 471 -22.45 -0.20 11.09
CA LEU A 471 -21.63 -1.37 10.77
C LEU A 471 -22.46 -2.63 10.58
N ILE A 472 -23.40 -2.91 11.47
CA ILE A 472 -24.30 -4.07 11.33
C ILE A 472 -25.15 -3.93 10.06
N GLY A 473 -25.65 -2.72 9.76
CA GLY A 473 -26.37 -2.43 8.51
C GLY A 473 -25.53 -2.75 7.27
N ASP A 474 -24.27 -2.31 7.25
CA ASP A 474 -23.31 -2.60 6.19
C ASP A 474 -22.99 -4.11 6.09
N MET A 475 -22.77 -4.79 7.21
CA MET A 475 -22.55 -6.23 7.23
C MET A 475 -23.73 -6.99 6.60
N LEU A 476 -24.97 -6.59 6.94
CA LEU A 476 -26.19 -7.19 6.39
C LEU A 476 -26.46 -6.82 4.93
N ARG A 477 -25.87 -5.73 4.43
CA ARG A 477 -25.91 -5.34 3.02
C ARG A 477 -24.89 -6.13 2.19
N VAL A 478 -23.64 -6.18 2.67
CA VAL A 478 -22.49 -6.74 1.95
C VAL A 478 -22.47 -8.28 2.04
N GLY A 479 -22.94 -8.85 3.15
CA GLY A 479 -22.96 -10.29 3.39
C GLY A 479 -24.34 -10.90 3.23
N ARG A 480 -24.40 -12.13 2.69
CA ARG A 480 -25.64 -12.93 2.69
C ARG A 480 -25.99 -13.39 4.10
N LYS A 481 -25.00 -13.66 4.91
CA LYS A 481 -25.09 -13.94 6.35
C LYS A 481 -23.96 -13.23 7.07
N SER A 482 -24.21 -12.82 8.31
CA SER A 482 -23.19 -12.22 9.17
C SER A 482 -23.04 -13.04 10.45
N ILE A 483 -21.79 -13.23 10.87
CA ILE A 483 -21.45 -13.91 12.12
C ILE A 483 -20.84 -12.85 13.03
N VAL A 484 -21.44 -12.64 14.20
CA VAL A 484 -20.97 -11.67 15.19
C VAL A 484 -20.66 -12.41 16.47
N SER A 485 -19.44 -12.25 16.99
CA SER A 485 -19.11 -12.72 18.33
C SER A 485 -18.67 -11.57 19.23
N PHE A 486 -19.04 -11.65 20.50
CA PHE A 486 -18.75 -10.62 21.48
C PHE A 486 -18.73 -11.17 22.92
N PRO A 487 -18.01 -10.52 23.84
CA PRO A 487 -18.03 -10.84 25.26
C PRO A 487 -19.37 -10.42 25.88
N ASN A 488 -19.93 -11.29 26.73
CA ASN A 488 -21.20 -11.05 27.41
C ASN A 488 -20.99 -10.41 28.79
N PHE A 489 -21.34 -9.15 28.92
CA PHE A 489 -21.18 -8.41 30.18
C PHE A 489 -22.19 -8.80 31.28
N ALA A 490 -23.21 -9.60 30.97
CA ALA A 490 -24.12 -10.16 31.98
C ALA A 490 -23.61 -11.43 32.68
N TYR A 491 -22.38 -11.91 32.31
CA TYR A 491 -21.80 -13.10 32.92
C TYR A 491 -21.76 -13.01 34.43
N HIS A 492 -22.23 -14.04 35.13
CA HIS A 492 -22.45 -13.99 36.57
C HIS A 492 -21.20 -13.57 37.37
N LYS A 493 -19.99 -14.02 37.01
CA LYS A 493 -18.75 -13.63 37.71
C LYS A 493 -18.48 -12.12 37.62
N LEU A 494 -18.78 -11.48 36.49
CA LEU A 494 -18.64 -10.04 36.33
C LEU A 494 -19.66 -9.27 37.17
N ARG A 495 -20.89 -9.77 37.21
CA ARG A 495 -21.96 -9.18 38.02
C ARG A 495 -21.64 -9.27 39.51
N THR A 496 -21.12 -10.41 39.97
CA THR A 496 -20.68 -10.60 41.35
C THR A 496 -19.56 -9.62 41.72
N MET A 497 -18.59 -9.43 40.88
CA MET A 497 -17.51 -8.44 41.12
C MET A 497 -18.08 -7.02 41.30
N LEU A 498 -19.01 -6.62 40.45
CA LEU A 498 -19.63 -5.30 40.53
C LEU A 498 -20.52 -5.14 41.76
N THR A 499 -21.39 -6.14 42.08
CA THR A 499 -22.38 -6.05 43.15
C THR A 499 -21.82 -6.31 44.53
N GLU A 500 -20.88 -7.23 44.69
CA GLU A 500 -20.33 -7.62 45.99
C GLU A 500 -19.01 -6.90 46.33
N GLN A 501 -18.19 -6.63 45.32
CA GLN A 501 -16.88 -6.01 45.53
C GLN A 501 -16.84 -4.51 45.18
N GLY A 502 -17.87 -3.99 44.49
CA GLY A 502 -17.91 -2.60 44.03
C GLY A 502 -16.78 -2.24 43.08
N ARG A 503 -16.26 -3.24 42.34
CA ARG A 503 -15.11 -3.06 41.43
C ARG A 503 -15.54 -3.19 39.97
N SER A 504 -14.82 -2.48 39.09
CA SER A 504 -14.96 -2.65 37.65
C SER A 504 -14.69 -4.10 37.27
N PRO A 505 -15.59 -4.75 36.53
CA PRO A 505 -15.46 -6.16 36.19
C PRO A 505 -14.25 -6.44 35.31
N VAL A 506 -13.46 -7.43 35.71
CA VAL A 506 -12.33 -7.99 34.94
C VAL A 506 -12.38 -9.51 35.07
N SER A 507 -12.26 -10.25 34.00
CA SER A 507 -12.20 -11.72 34.02
C SER A 507 -10.85 -12.25 33.55
N ALA A 508 -10.55 -13.49 33.88
CA ALA A 508 -9.38 -14.19 33.33
C ALA A 508 -9.54 -14.51 31.84
N GLY A 509 -10.77 -14.47 31.33
CA GLY A 509 -11.12 -14.73 29.93
C GLY A 509 -11.10 -13.49 29.05
N LEU A 510 -12.21 -13.20 28.38
CA LEU A 510 -12.31 -12.15 27.34
C LEU A 510 -12.30 -10.71 27.86
N LEU A 511 -12.71 -10.47 29.11
CA LEU A 511 -12.80 -9.12 29.70
C LEU A 511 -11.62 -8.81 30.64
N ARG A 512 -10.41 -9.09 30.19
CA ARG A 512 -9.16 -8.99 30.95
C ARG A 512 -8.58 -7.58 31.06
N HIS A 513 -9.12 -6.60 30.32
CA HIS A 513 -8.62 -5.24 30.34
C HIS A 513 -9.09 -4.52 31.61
N ALA A 514 -8.15 -3.81 32.25
CA ALA A 514 -8.51 -2.90 33.33
C ALA A 514 -9.30 -1.70 32.78
N TRP A 515 -10.07 -1.03 33.65
CA TRP A 515 -10.92 0.10 33.28
C TRP A 515 -10.19 1.25 32.58
N TYR A 516 -8.88 1.40 32.78
CA TYR A 516 -8.07 2.48 32.22
C TYR A 516 -7.35 2.13 30.91
N ASN A 517 -7.33 0.86 30.50
CA ASN A 517 -6.66 0.42 29.26
C ASN A 517 -7.53 -0.47 28.37
N THR A 518 -8.83 -0.49 28.61
CA THR A 518 -9.78 -1.28 27.81
C THR A 518 -10.03 -0.62 26.46
N PRO A 519 -9.99 -1.39 25.36
CA PRO A 519 -10.47 -0.92 24.07
C PRO A 519 -11.99 -0.93 23.97
N ASN A 520 -12.68 -1.54 24.95
CA ASN A 520 -14.13 -1.66 24.94
C ASN A 520 -14.78 -0.30 25.27
N ILE A 521 -15.52 0.24 24.34
CA ILE A 521 -16.30 1.46 24.51
C ILE A 521 -17.78 1.19 24.76
N ARG A 522 -18.21 -0.07 24.60
CA ARG A 522 -19.58 -0.53 24.81
C ARG A 522 -19.59 -1.75 25.70
N PHE A 523 -20.58 -1.77 26.60
CA PHE A 523 -20.84 -2.84 27.52
C PHE A 523 -22.28 -3.32 27.29
N PHE A 524 -22.44 -4.47 26.66
CA PHE A 524 -23.75 -5.01 26.32
C PHE A 524 -23.77 -6.53 26.55
N THR A 525 -24.96 -7.09 26.52
CA THR A 525 -25.22 -8.47 26.89
C THR A 525 -25.84 -9.26 25.76
N ILE A 526 -25.98 -10.57 25.92
CA ILE A 526 -26.71 -11.42 24.97
C ILE A 526 -28.15 -10.91 24.81
N ALA A 527 -28.80 -10.53 25.90
CA ALA A 527 -30.17 -10.04 25.88
C ALA A 527 -30.28 -8.70 25.14
N ASP A 528 -29.35 -7.79 25.33
CA ASP A 528 -29.33 -6.50 24.61
C ASP A 528 -29.18 -6.70 23.10
N PHE A 529 -28.33 -7.65 22.68
CA PHE A 529 -28.13 -7.93 21.25
C PHE A 529 -29.36 -8.61 20.63
N GLU A 530 -30.02 -9.50 21.34
CA GLU A 530 -31.30 -10.11 20.92
C GLU A 530 -32.38 -9.05 20.76
N GLU A 531 -32.47 -8.10 21.71
CA GLU A 531 -33.41 -6.98 21.67
C GLU A 531 -33.11 -6.07 20.46
N PHE A 532 -31.83 -5.69 20.26
CA PHE A 532 -31.42 -4.91 19.11
C PHE A 532 -31.82 -5.59 17.78
N CYS A 533 -31.57 -6.89 17.64
CA CYS A 533 -31.96 -7.64 16.45
C CYS A 533 -33.50 -7.63 16.26
N ARG A 534 -34.29 -7.76 17.34
CA ARG A 534 -35.74 -7.73 17.30
C ARG A 534 -36.25 -6.35 16.85
N GLU A 535 -35.75 -5.28 17.43
CA GLU A 535 -36.12 -3.90 17.08
C GLU A 535 -35.82 -3.53 15.64
N ARG A 536 -34.71 -4.04 15.10
CA ARG A 536 -34.23 -3.77 13.72
C ARG A 536 -34.71 -4.82 12.71
N GLN A 537 -35.59 -5.76 13.14
CA GLN A 537 -36.11 -6.86 12.30
C GLN A 537 -35.00 -7.71 11.67
N ILE A 538 -33.87 -7.88 12.39
CA ILE A 538 -32.75 -8.73 11.99
C ILE A 538 -33.07 -10.17 12.38
N ARG A 539 -32.97 -11.08 11.41
CA ARG A 539 -33.25 -12.50 11.64
C ARG A 539 -32.04 -13.18 12.29
N ILE A 540 -32.23 -13.78 13.45
CA ILE A 540 -31.24 -14.63 14.10
C ILE A 540 -31.46 -16.08 13.63
N HIS A 541 -30.45 -16.67 12.95
CA HIS A 541 -30.50 -18.07 12.51
C HIS A 541 -29.95 -19.04 13.53
N LYS A 542 -28.91 -18.61 14.26
CA LYS A 542 -28.29 -19.44 15.29
C LYS A 542 -27.67 -18.56 16.36
N ARG A 543 -27.71 -19.04 17.60
CA ARG A 543 -27.01 -18.49 18.76
C ARG A 543 -26.21 -19.62 19.39
N ILE A 544 -24.91 -19.36 19.64
CA ILE A 544 -24.04 -20.21 20.44
C ILE A 544 -23.55 -19.35 21.61
N ALA A 545 -23.72 -19.85 22.83
CA ALA A 545 -23.22 -19.19 24.02
C ALA A 545 -22.13 -20.08 24.63
N LEU A 546 -21.01 -19.50 25.02
CA LEU A 546 -19.83 -20.22 25.50
C LEU A 546 -19.45 -19.74 26.89
N ASP A 547 -19.00 -20.66 27.73
CA ASP A 547 -18.12 -20.38 28.85
C ASP A 547 -16.70 -20.69 28.39
N THR A 548 -15.89 -19.65 28.15
CA THR A 548 -14.53 -19.82 27.62
C THR A 548 -13.54 -20.28 28.67
N GLU A 549 -13.85 -20.11 29.95
CA GLU A 549 -13.02 -20.62 31.06
C GLU A 549 -13.17 -22.13 31.20
N GLU A 550 -14.39 -22.64 31.05
CA GLU A 550 -14.70 -24.08 31.12
C GLU A 550 -14.62 -24.81 29.76
N GLY A 551 -14.52 -24.04 28.67
CA GLY A 551 -14.50 -24.60 27.31
C GLY A 551 -15.81 -25.22 26.87
N SER A 552 -16.95 -24.82 27.45
CA SER A 552 -18.25 -25.48 27.28
C SER A 552 -19.28 -24.60 26.57
N VAL A 553 -20.20 -25.26 25.83
CA VAL A 553 -21.37 -24.59 25.22
C VAL A 553 -22.48 -24.52 26.26
N ILE A 554 -23.05 -23.35 26.50
CA ILE A 554 -24.11 -23.10 27.46
C ILE A 554 -25.47 -23.07 26.76
N THR A 555 -26.36 -23.97 27.13
CA THR A 555 -27.69 -24.07 26.55
C THR A 555 -28.78 -23.40 27.40
N GLU A 556 -28.61 -23.37 28.74
CA GLU A 556 -29.58 -22.82 29.68
C GLU A 556 -29.01 -21.58 30.39
N ASN A 557 -29.88 -20.58 30.60
CA ASN A 557 -29.52 -19.33 31.25
C ASN A 557 -28.28 -18.66 30.65
N ALA A 558 -28.16 -18.70 29.33
CA ALA A 558 -26.98 -18.27 28.57
C ALA A 558 -26.53 -16.84 28.91
N ASN A 559 -27.49 -15.90 29.07
CA ASN A 559 -27.18 -14.52 29.41
C ASN A 559 -26.44 -14.35 30.76
N SER A 560 -26.60 -15.29 31.70
CA SER A 560 -25.92 -15.28 33.01
C SER A 560 -24.70 -16.21 33.08
N ARG A 561 -24.72 -17.31 32.35
CA ARG A 561 -23.75 -18.40 32.49
C ARG A 561 -22.65 -18.40 31.41
N ALA A 562 -22.87 -17.71 30.32
CA ALA A 562 -21.89 -17.58 29.25
C ALA A 562 -21.12 -16.26 29.35
N ASP A 563 -19.83 -16.29 29.12
CA ASP A 563 -18.97 -15.11 29.03
C ASP A 563 -18.82 -14.60 27.57
N MET A 564 -19.24 -15.42 26.57
CA MET A 564 -19.21 -15.10 25.15
C MET A 564 -20.46 -15.58 24.42
N ALA A 565 -20.80 -14.87 23.36
CA ALA A 565 -21.84 -15.29 22.42
C ALA A 565 -21.41 -15.15 20.96
N ILE A 566 -21.92 -16.06 20.12
CA ILE A 566 -21.78 -16.05 18.67
C ILE A 566 -23.20 -16.08 18.08
N PHE A 567 -23.49 -15.13 17.20
CA PHE A 567 -24.76 -15.04 16.49
C PHE A 567 -24.57 -15.17 14.99
N VAL A 568 -25.42 -15.93 14.33
CA VAL A 568 -25.55 -15.93 12.86
C VAL A 568 -26.82 -15.18 12.52
N ILE A 569 -26.67 -14.06 11.81
CA ILE A 569 -27.75 -13.13 11.49
C ILE A 569 -27.88 -12.88 9.99
N SER A 570 -29.03 -12.44 9.55
CA SER A 570 -29.29 -11.90 8.20
C SER A 570 -30.44 -10.88 8.24
N ARG A 571 -30.68 -10.22 7.11
CA ARG A 571 -31.92 -9.43 6.93
C ARG A 571 -33.16 -10.29 7.02
#